data_6a238a5ed21d1cf08e467085d3c3d8e7
#
_entry.id   6a238a5ed21d1cf08e467085d3c3d8e7
#
_cell.length_a   1.000
_cell.length_b   1.000
_cell.length_c   1.000
_cell.angle_alpha   90.00
_cell.angle_beta   90.00
_cell.angle_gamma   90.00
#
_symmetry.space_group_name_H-M   'P 1'
#
loop_
_entity.id
_entity.type
_entity.pdbx_description
1 polymer ?
#
loop_
_entity_poly.entity_id
_entity_poly.type
_entity_poly.pdbx_seq_one_letter_code
_entity_poly.pdbx_strand_id
1 'polypeptide(L)'
;MEEKIKKVVLAYSGGLDTSVILKWLIETYQCEVICFSADLGQGEELEPVREKAIKTGASKIYIEDVREEFVRDFIFPILRANAVYEGQYLLGTSIARPLIAKEQIRVARREKADAVAHGATGKGNDQVRFEMTYMALQPDIKIIAPWREWDLNSRESLIKYAKRHGIPVPVTKARPYSSDRNLFHISFEGGILENPWAEPPESMYVLTVSPEKAPNKPTYIEIEYENGNPVAVNGKKMSPANLLSFLNKEGGKNGIGRVDVVENRFVGMKSRGVYETPGGTILHTAHRAVESMTMDREVMHLRDSLIPKYSQIVYNGFWFAPEREMLQSAIDESQKNVTGKTRLKLYKGNCTVVGRKSDYSLYRQDYATFEAEQVYRQKDAEGFIRLNALRLKIGALVKKGK
;
A
#
# COMPACT_ATOMS: atom_id res chain seq x y z
N MET A 1 -3.34 -39.83 -12.64
CA MET A 1 -4.37 -39.08 -13.42
C MET A 1 -4.51 -37.71 -12.75
N GLU A 2 -4.25 -36.64 -13.47
CA GLU A 2 -4.54 -35.31 -12.91
C GLU A 2 -6.04 -35.24 -12.61
N GLU A 3 -6.37 -34.84 -11.38
CA GLU A 3 -7.77 -34.62 -11.01
C GLU A 3 -8.36 -33.51 -11.87
N LYS A 4 -9.48 -33.80 -12.53
CA LYS A 4 -10.19 -32.83 -13.40
C LYS A 4 -10.69 -31.68 -12.54
N ILE A 5 -10.29 -30.45 -12.88
CA ILE A 5 -10.81 -29.24 -12.26
C ILE A 5 -12.29 -29.10 -12.62
N LYS A 6 -13.15 -29.03 -11.61
CA LYS A 6 -14.61 -28.91 -11.77
C LYS A 6 -15.11 -27.52 -11.42
N LYS A 7 -14.42 -26.83 -10.50
CA LYS A 7 -14.83 -25.53 -9.98
C LYS A 7 -13.63 -24.62 -9.73
N VAL A 8 -13.69 -23.38 -10.23
CA VAL A 8 -12.64 -22.36 -10.11
C VAL A 8 -13.23 -21.10 -9.51
N VAL A 9 -12.50 -20.46 -8.56
CA VAL A 9 -12.81 -19.11 -8.11
C VAL A 9 -11.84 -18.15 -8.78
N LEU A 10 -12.37 -17.20 -9.56
CA LEU A 10 -11.61 -16.18 -10.30
C LEU A 10 -11.62 -14.85 -9.57
N ALA A 11 -10.43 -14.26 -9.30
CA ALA A 11 -10.31 -12.85 -8.94
C ALA A 11 -10.75 -11.98 -10.13
N TYR A 12 -11.89 -11.32 -10.00
CA TYR A 12 -12.60 -10.68 -11.09
C TYR A 12 -12.76 -9.18 -10.85
N SER A 13 -12.18 -8.36 -11.72
CA SER A 13 -12.27 -6.90 -11.64
C SER A 13 -13.39 -6.28 -12.53
N GLY A 14 -14.04 -7.10 -13.38
CA GLY A 14 -14.96 -6.58 -14.40
C GLY A 14 -14.28 -5.94 -15.61
N GLY A 15 -12.95 -5.84 -15.63
CA GLY A 15 -12.18 -5.35 -16.76
C GLY A 15 -12.21 -6.30 -17.98
N LEU A 16 -11.57 -5.87 -19.07
CA LEU A 16 -11.47 -6.69 -20.29
C LEU A 16 -10.78 -8.03 -19.99
N ASP A 17 -9.60 -7.97 -19.38
CA ASP A 17 -8.74 -9.12 -19.17
C ASP A 17 -9.45 -10.21 -18.33
N THR A 18 -9.99 -9.84 -17.17
CA THR A 18 -10.68 -10.80 -16.31
C THR A 18 -11.98 -11.32 -16.90
N SER A 19 -12.66 -10.56 -17.76
CA SER A 19 -13.85 -11.03 -18.48
C SER A 19 -13.50 -12.04 -19.57
N VAL A 20 -12.39 -11.84 -20.29
CA VAL A 20 -11.85 -12.83 -21.24
C VAL A 20 -11.38 -14.09 -20.49
N ILE A 21 -10.69 -13.93 -19.37
CA ILE A 21 -10.25 -15.04 -18.53
C ILE A 21 -11.43 -15.89 -18.05
N LEU A 22 -12.51 -15.24 -17.59
CA LEU A 22 -13.72 -15.95 -17.18
C LEU A 22 -14.23 -16.89 -18.28
N LYS A 23 -14.38 -16.37 -19.49
CA LYS A 23 -14.86 -17.17 -20.62
C LYS A 23 -13.88 -18.26 -21.03
N TRP A 24 -12.58 -17.95 -21.06
CA TRP A 24 -11.52 -18.89 -21.39
C TRP A 24 -11.44 -20.05 -20.41
N LEU A 25 -11.58 -19.79 -19.09
CA LEU A 25 -11.61 -20.82 -18.05
C LEU A 25 -12.77 -21.82 -18.28
N ILE A 26 -13.97 -21.30 -18.57
CA ILE A 26 -15.15 -22.12 -18.83
C ILE A 26 -14.92 -23.04 -20.02
N GLU A 27 -14.35 -22.52 -21.10
CA GLU A 27 -14.13 -23.29 -22.34
C GLU A 27 -12.97 -24.26 -22.25
N THR A 28 -11.86 -23.85 -21.62
CA THR A 28 -10.63 -24.66 -21.57
C THR A 28 -10.76 -25.81 -20.58
N TYR A 29 -11.29 -25.53 -19.39
CA TYR A 29 -11.39 -26.53 -18.31
C TYR A 29 -12.76 -27.21 -18.26
N GLN A 30 -13.75 -26.71 -19.00
CA GLN A 30 -15.14 -27.19 -18.94
C GLN A 30 -15.65 -27.29 -17.51
N CYS A 31 -15.42 -26.23 -16.73
CA CYS A 31 -15.65 -26.13 -15.30
C CYS A 31 -16.64 -25.03 -14.94
N GLU A 32 -17.17 -25.11 -13.73
CA GLU A 32 -17.91 -24.00 -13.10
C GLU A 32 -16.93 -22.90 -12.70
N VAL A 33 -17.21 -21.65 -13.06
CA VAL A 33 -16.41 -20.51 -12.63
C VAL A 33 -17.25 -19.57 -11.77
N ILE A 34 -16.76 -19.35 -10.57
CA ILE A 34 -17.29 -18.39 -9.60
C ILE A 34 -16.40 -17.14 -9.62
N CYS A 35 -16.97 -15.99 -9.80
CA CYS A 35 -16.25 -14.73 -9.71
C CYS A 35 -16.18 -14.21 -8.28
N PHE A 36 -15.07 -13.59 -7.93
CA PHE A 36 -14.87 -12.87 -6.67
C PHE A 36 -14.34 -11.46 -6.93
N SER A 37 -15.01 -10.47 -6.39
CA SER A 37 -14.60 -9.05 -6.39
C SER A 37 -14.55 -8.52 -4.98
N ALA A 38 -13.49 -7.79 -4.63
CA ALA A 38 -13.35 -7.11 -3.35
C ALA A 38 -13.62 -5.61 -3.53
N ASP A 39 -14.47 -5.05 -2.70
CA ASP A 39 -14.57 -3.59 -2.54
C ASP A 39 -13.48 -3.11 -1.59
N LEU A 40 -12.44 -2.51 -2.16
CA LEU A 40 -11.33 -1.86 -1.48
C LEU A 40 -11.47 -0.34 -1.47
N GLY A 41 -12.62 0.21 -1.85
CA GLY A 41 -12.83 1.64 -2.01
C GLY A 41 -12.27 2.22 -3.31
N GLN A 42 -12.29 1.44 -4.39
CA GLN A 42 -11.87 1.86 -5.73
C GLN A 42 -12.78 2.92 -6.35
N GLY A 43 -13.97 3.16 -5.77
CA GLY A 43 -14.90 4.19 -6.21
C GLY A 43 -15.64 3.85 -7.51
N GLU A 44 -15.67 2.60 -7.91
CA GLU A 44 -16.44 2.09 -9.04
C GLU A 44 -17.77 1.53 -8.55
N GLU A 45 -18.81 1.60 -9.40
CA GLU A 45 -20.08 0.92 -9.14
C GLU A 45 -19.88 -0.60 -9.32
N LEU A 46 -20.21 -1.37 -8.30
CA LEU A 46 -19.99 -2.82 -8.29
C LEU A 46 -21.13 -3.61 -8.94
N GLU A 47 -22.33 -3.05 -9.02
CA GLU A 47 -23.48 -3.73 -9.63
C GLU A 47 -23.28 -4.02 -11.13
N PRO A 48 -22.72 -3.10 -11.95
CA PRO A 48 -22.34 -3.42 -13.34
C PRO A 48 -21.33 -4.56 -13.47
N VAL A 49 -20.45 -4.73 -12.45
CA VAL A 49 -19.50 -5.84 -12.42
C VAL A 49 -20.23 -7.18 -12.25
N ARG A 50 -21.26 -7.23 -11.39
CA ARG A 50 -22.11 -8.40 -11.17
C ARG A 50 -22.82 -8.82 -12.45
N GLU A 51 -23.53 -7.89 -13.06
CA GLU A 51 -24.26 -8.19 -14.30
C GLU A 51 -23.34 -8.69 -15.41
N LYS A 52 -22.17 -8.07 -15.56
CA LYS A 52 -21.18 -8.45 -16.55
C LYS A 52 -20.63 -9.86 -16.31
N ALA A 53 -20.31 -10.22 -15.06
CA ALA A 53 -19.84 -11.55 -14.73
C ALA A 53 -20.86 -12.63 -15.11
N ILE A 54 -22.13 -12.46 -14.73
CA ILE A 54 -23.20 -13.42 -15.03
C ILE A 54 -23.43 -13.50 -16.55
N LYS A 55 -23.50 -12.37 -17.26
CA LYS A 55 -23.65 -12.36 -18.73
C LYS A 55 -22.48 -13.02 -19.45
N THR A 56 -21.29 -13.00 -18.86
CA THR A 56 -20.08 -13.64 -19.45
C THR A 56 -20.04 -15.14 -19.15
N GLY A 57 -20.88 -15.65 -18.23
CA GLY A 57 -21.04 -17.07 -17.94
C GLY A 57 -20.58 -17.51 -16.55
N ALA A 58 -20.31 -16.59 -15.63
CA ALA A 58 -20.06 -16.96 -14.25
C ALA A 58 -21.31 -17.62 -13.65
N SER A 59 -21.15 -18.75 -12.95
CA SER A 59 -22.22 -19.40 -12.22
C SER A 59 -22.68 -18.58 -11.02
N LYS A 60 -21.75 -17.82 -10.45
CA LYS A 60 -21.96 -16.99 -9.25
C LYS A 60 -20.91 -15.88 -9.16
N ILE A 61 -21.24 -14.82 -8.49
CA ILE A 61 -20.27 -13.78 -8.12
C ILE A 61 -20.46 -13.38 -6.66
N TYR A 62 -19.34 -13.33 -5.93
CA TYR A 62 -19.23 -12.72 -4.62
C TYR A 62 -18.63 -11.32 -4.76
N ILE A 63 -19.26 -10.33 -4.13
CA ILE A 63 -18.74 -8.97 -3.99
C ILE A 63 -18.72 -8.69 -2.50
N GLU A 64 -17.53 -8.55 -1.93
CA GLU A 64 -17.35 -8.39 -0.49
C GLU A 64 -16.76 -7.00 -0.18
N ASP A 65 -17.39 -6.27 0.74
CA ASP A 65 -16.84 -5.01 1.26
C ASP A 65 -15.77 -5.32 2.30
N VAL A 66 -14.53 -5.07 1.95
CA VAL A 66 -13.36 -5.32 2.79
C VAL A 66 -12.61 -4.03 3.15
N ARG A 67 -13.24 -2.86 2.99
CA ARG A 67 -12.60 -1.55 3.23
C ARG A 67 -12.12 -1.38 4.67
N GLU A 68 -12.93 -1.76 5.65
CA GLU A 68 -12.54 -1.67 7.06
C GLU A 68 -11.38 -2.61 7.41
N GLU A 69 -11.43 -3.85 6.92
CA GLU A 69 -10.34 -4.82 7.07
C GLU A 69 -9.06 -4.33 6.39
N PHE A 70 -9.18 -3.79 5.17
CA PHE A 70 -8.06 -3.26 4.42
C PHE A 70 -7.31 -2.19 5.20
N VAL A 71 -8.03 -1.24 5.80
CA VAL A 71 -7.40 -0.16 6.56
C VAL A 71 -6.85 -0.66 7.90
N ARG A 72 -7.66 -1.39 8.65
CA ARG A 72 -7.30 -1.84 10.01
C ARG A 72 -6.15 -2.86 10.00
N ASP A 73 -6.23 -3.87 9.11
CA ASP A 73 -5.37 -5.06 9.19
C ASP A 73 -4.24 -5.06 8.16
N PHE A 74 -4.24 -4.14 7.18
CA PHE A 74 -3.19 -4.03 6.17
C PHE A 74 -2.53 -2.65 6.16
N ILE A 75 -3.30 -1.55 6.14
CA ILE A 75 -2.71 -0.21 6.09
C ILE A 75 -2.13 0.19 7.45
N PHE A 76 -2.85 -0.02 8.56
CA PHE A 76 -2.34 0.38 9.88
C PHE A 76 -1.07 -0.38 10.29
N PRO A 77 -0.91 -1.68 10.03
CA PRO A 77 0.36 -2.37 10.25
C PRO A 77 1.54 -1.77 9.49
N ILE A 78 1.40 -1.45 8.21
CA ILE A 78 2.47 -0.81 7.43
C ILE A 78 2.71 0.64 7.89
N LEU A 79 1.69 1.34 8.37
CA LEU A 79 1.84 2.67 8.97
C LEU A 79 2.67 2.61 10.24
N ARG A 80 2.37 1.69 11.18
CA ARG A 80 3.17 1.47 12.39
C ARG A 80 4.63 1.10 12.09
N ALA A 81 4.83 0.39 10.99
CA ALA A 81 6.16 0.06 10.49
C ALA A 81 6.88 1.25 9.82
N ASN A 82 6.21 2.37 9.57
CA ASN A 82 6.68 3.42 8.67
C ASN A 82 7.17 2.86 7.31
N ALA A 83 6.49 1.83 6.81
CA ALA A 83 6.91 1.11 5.63
C ALA A 83 6.79 1.97 4.36
N VAL A 84 7.92 2.24 3.76
CA VAL A 84 8.05 2.97 2.49
C VAL A 84 9.06 2.23 1.62
N TYR A 85 8.61 1.70 0.49
CA TYR A 85 9.51 1.00 -0.42
C TYR A 85 10.36 2.00 -1.20
N GLU A 86 11.68 1.76 -1.22
CA GLU A 86 12.68 2.61 -1.87
C GLU A 86 12.55 4.10 -1.51
N GLY A 87 12.10 4.38 -0.28
CA GLY A 87 12.00 5.74 0.27
C GLY A 87 10.84 6.59 -0.25
N GLN A 88 9.97 6.07 -1.14
CA GLN A 88 8.91 6.86 -1.77
C GLN A 88 7.56 6.16 -1.88
N TYR A 89 7.53 4.86 -2.19
CA TYR A 89 6.28 4.14 -2.46
C TYR A 89 5.62 3.59 -1.19
N LEU A 90 4.40 4.02 -0.90
CA LEU A 90 3.62 3.65 0.30
C LEU A 90 2.88 2.30 0.19
N LEU A 91 3.24 1.42 -0.77
CA LEU A 91 2.84 0.02 -0.84
C LEU A 91 1.35 -0.28 -1.11
N GLY A 92 0.56 0.67 -1.60
CA GLY A 92 -0.91 0.54 -1.70
C GLY A 92 -1.38 -0.66 -2.54
N THR A 93 -0.76 -0.94 -3.70
CA THR A 93 -1.07 -2.13 -4.49
C THR A 93 -0.51 -3.40 -3.83
N SER A 94 0.68 -3.28 -3.21
CA SER A 94 1.38 -4.43 -2.62
C SER A 94 0.62 -5.08 -1.46
N ILE A 95 -0.14 -4.29 -0.69
CA ILE A 95 -0.97 -4.79 0.42
C ILE A 95 -2.41 -5.14 -0.01
N ALA A 96 -2.89 -4.59 -1.12
CA ALA A 96 -4.23 -4.89 -1.63
C ALA A 96 -4.34 -6.33 -2.16
N ARG A 97 -3.32 -6.80 -2.90
CA ARG A 97 -3.36 -8.15 -3.50
C ARG A 97 -3.40 -9.28 -2.47
N PRO A 98 -2.62 -9.27 -1.38
CA PRO A 98 -2.74 -10.28 -0.32
C PRO A 98 -4.14 -10.32 0.32
N LEU A 99 -4.80 -9.18 0.53
CA LEU A 99 -6.17 -9.16 1.04
C LEU A 99 -7.16 -9.77 0.03
N ILE A 100 -7.11 -9.36 -1.23
CA ILE A 100 -7.95 -9.93 -2.28
C ILE A 100 -7.77 -11.44 -2.35
N ALA A 101 -6.53 -11.92 -2.37
CA ALA A 101 -6.20 -13.35 -2.43
C ALA A 101 -6.69 -14.12 -1.20
N LYS A 102 -6.55 -13.54 0.00
CA LYS A 102 -7.08 -14.11 1.25
C LYS A 102 -8.58 -14.32 1.18
N GLU A 103 -9.32 -13.30 0.77
CA GLU A 103 -10.78 -13.38 0.68
C GLU A 103 -11.23 -14.31 -0.46
N GLN A 104 -10.50 -14.36 -1.56
CA GLN A 104 -10.72 -15.33 -2.62
C GLN A 104 -10.54 -16.77 -2.14
N ILE A 105 -9.51 -17.07 -1.33
CA ILE A 105 -9.33 -18.39 -0.69
C ILE A 105 -10.49 -18.69 0.26
N ARG A 106 -11.00 -17.69 1.01
CA ARG A 106 -12.19 -17.87 1.87
C ARG A 106 -13.40 -18.32 1.04
N VAL A 107 -13.62 -17.68 -0.11
CA VAL A 107 -14.68 -18.09 -1.04
C VAL A 107 -14.41 -19.46 -1.63
N ALA A 108 -13.17 -19.76 -2.04
CA ALA A 108 -12.80 -21.08 -2.59
C ALA A 108 -13.08 -22.21 -1.60
N ARG A 109 -12.75 -22.04 -0.34
CA ARG A 109 -13.08 -23.00 0.73
C ARG A 109 -14.58 -23.17 0.91
N ARG A 110 -15.34 -22.06 0.96
CA ARG A 110 -16.81 -22.07 1.10
C ARG A 110 -17.49 -22.82 -0.04
N GLU A 111 -17.01 -22.62 -1.26
CA GLU A 111 -17.55 -23.23 -2.47
C GLU A 111 -16.94 -24.61 -2.79
N LYS A 112 -15.96 -25.06 -2.00
CA LYS A 112 -15.20 -26.30 -2.23
C LYS A 112 -14.62 -26.33 -3.64
N ALA A 113 -13.98 -25.23 -4.04
CA ALA A 113 -13.38 -25.08 -5.35
C ALA A 113 -12.05 -25.85 -5.45
N ASP A 114 -11.78 -26.43 -6.61
CA ASP A 114 -10.57 -27.19 -6.90
C ASP A 114 -9.37 -26.25 -7.21
N ALA A 115 -9.68 -25.03 -7.70
CA ALA A 115 -8.66 -24.09 -8.13
C ALA A 115 -9.06 -22.63 -7.88
N VAL A 116 -8.05 -21.78 -7.84
CA VAL A 116 -8.18 -20.32 -7.92
C VAL A 116 -7.49 -19.78 -9.17
N ALA A 117 -8.00 -18.67 -9.71
CA ALA A 117 -7.41 -18.03 -10.88
C ALA A 117 -7.28 -16.51 -10.64
N HIS A 118 -6.27 -15.90 -11.28
CA HIS A 118 -6.07 -14.46 -11.27
C HIS A 118 -5.70 -13.92 -12.66
N GLY A 119 -5.95 -12.63 -12.90
CA GLY A 119 -5.66 -11.95 -14.16
C GLY A 119 -4.35 -11.15 -14.18
N ALA A 120 -3.46 -11.38 -13.21
CA ALA A 120 -2.18 -10.68 -13.19
C ALA A 120 -1.25 -11.18 -14.32
N THR A 121 -0.59 -10.22 -15.00
CA THR A 121 0.34 -10.54 -16.09
C THR A 121 1.63 -11.16 -15.60
N GLY A 122 2.29 -11.97 -16.42
CA GLY A 122 3.58 -12.60 -16.10
C GLY A 122 4.76 -11.64 -15.93
N LYS A 123 4.59 -10.35 -16.26
CA LYS A 123 5.63 -9.29 -16.14
C LYS A 123 5.51 -8.45 -14.87
N GLY A 124 4.41 -8.59 -14.12
CA GLY A 124 4.12 -7.80 -12.92
C GLY A 124 4.39 -8.52 -11.61
N ASN A 125 4.57 -7.77 -10.53
CA ASN A 125 4.68 -8.33 -9.17
C ASN A 125 3.34 -8.91 -8.66
N ASP A 126 2.22 -8.51 -9.24
CA ASP A 126 0.90 -8.89 -8.72
C ASP A 126 0.66 -10.40 -8.78
N GLN A 127 1.15 -11.08 -9.82
CA GLN A 127 1.09 -12.56 -9.85
C GLN A 127 1.79 -13.18 -8.63
N VAL A 128 2.97 -12.64 -8.24
CA VAL A 128 3.71 -13.13 -7.07
C VAL A 128 2.89 -12.91 -5.80
N ARG A 129 2.30 -11.72 -5.64
CA ARG A 129 1.49 -11.35 -4.47
C ARG A 129 0.27 -12.24 -4.30
N PHE A 130 -0.43 -12.55 -5.39
CA PHE A 130 -1.55 -13.49 -5.39
C PHE A 130 -1.09 -14.90 -5.01
N GLU A 131 -0.11 -15.44 -5.73
CA GLU A 131 0.27 -16.84 -5.60
C GLU A 131 0.96 -17.16 -4.29
N MET A 132 1.85 -16.28 -3.78
CA MET A 132 2.45 -16.42 -2.45
C MET A 132 1.37 -16.45 -1.36
N THR A 133 0.31 -15.65 -1.51
CA THR A 133 -0.81 -15.66 -0.58
C THR A 133 -1.61 -16.96 -0.67
N TYR A 134 -1.90 -17.44 -1.88
CA TYR A 134 -2.61 -18.72 -2.05
C TYR A 134 -1.82 -19.88 -1.44
N MET A 135 -0.53 -19.97 -1.73
CA MET A 135 0.34 -21.03 -1.22
C MET A 135 0.48 -20.96 0.31
N ALA A 136 0.52 -19.77 0.89
CA ALA A 136 0.59 -19.60 2.34
C ALA A 136 -0.71 -20.01 3.04
N LEU A 137 -1.88 -19.73 2.43
CA LEU A 137 -3.18 -19.95 3.08
C LEU A 137 -3.84 -21.27 2.70
N GLN A 138 -3.58 -21.80 1.50
CA GLN A 138 -4.17 -23.03 0.98
C GLN A 138 -3.18 -23.75 0.06
N PRO A 139 -2.14 -24.43 0.61
CA PRO A 139 -1.02 -24.97 -0.17
C PRO A 139 -1.43 -26.00 -1.23
N ASP A 140 -2.52 -26.71 -1.01
CA ASP A 140 -2.98 -27.78 -1.91
C ASP A 140 -3.90 -27.27 -3.03
N ILE A 141 -4.29 -25.99 -3.05
CA ILE A 141 -5.19 -25.48 -4.09
C ILE A 141 -4.45 -25.31 -5.41
N LYS A 142 -5.07 -25.72 -6.50
CA LYS A 142 -4.50 -25.48 -7.84
C LYS A 142 -4.61 -24.00 -8.20
N ILE A 143 -3.54 -23.47 -8.81
CA ILE A 143 -3.47 -22.07 -9.24
C ILE A 143 -3.47 -22.04 -10.76
N ILE A 144 -4.38 -21.24 -11.35
CA ILE A 144 -4.45 -21.02 -12.79
C ILE A 144 -4.08 -19.58 -13.07
N ALA A 145 -3.02 -19.38 -13.86
CA ALA A 145 -2.51 -18.07 -14.25
C ALA A 145 -2.55 -17.90 -15.77
N PRO A 146 -3.69 -17.55 -16.37
CA PRO A 146 -3.91 -17.61 -17.82
C PRO A 146 -2.86 -16.87 -18.64
N TRP A 147 -2.34 -15.74 -18.14
CA TRP A 147 -1.28 -15.00 -18.84
C TRP A 147 0.03 -15.77 -19.07
N ARG A 148 0.22 -16.90 -18.39
CA ARG A 148 1.36 -17.82 -18.60
C ARG A 148 0.98 -19.07 -19.39
N GLU A 149 -0.31 -19.27 -19.67
CA GLU A 149 -0.84 -20.51 -20.25
C GLU A 149 -1.46 -20.31 -21.65
N TRP A 150 -2.05 -19.14 -21.90
CA TRP A 150 -2.79 -18.87 -23.14
C TRP A 150 -1.96 -18.14 -24.21
N ASP A 151 -2.44 -18.16 -25.45
CA ASP A 151 -1.81 -17.46 -26.59
C ASP A 151 -2.33 -16.02 -26.77
N LEU A 152 -3.21 -15.53 -25.89
CA LEU A 152 -3.80 -14.18 -25.96
C LEU A 152 -2.86 -13.14 -25.35
N ASN A 153 -1.75 -12.83 -26.00
CA ASN A 153 -0.62 -12.07 -25.45
C ASN A 153 -0.67 -10.54 -25.71
N SER A 154 -1.77 -10.02 -26.28
CA SER A 154 -1.92 -8.59 -26.59
C SER A 154 -3.34 -8.10 -26.33
N ARG A 155 -3.49 -6.77 -26.06
CA ARG A 155 -4.80 -6.13 -25.94
C ARG A 155 -5.67 -6.34 -27.18
N GLU A 156 -5.06 -6.35 -28.37
CA GLU A 156 -5.77 -6.60 -29.62
C GLU A 156 -6.35 -8.02 -29.69
N SER A 157 -5.56 -9.03 -29.30
CA SER A 157 -6.03 -10.42 -29.27
C SER A 157 -7.16 -10.62 -28.25
N LEU A 158 -7.07 -9.96 -27.07
CA LEU A 158 -8.16 -9.97 -26.07
C LEU A 158 -9.45 -9.33 -26.62
N ILE A 159 -9.36 -8.21 -27.32
CA ILE A 159 -10.53 -7.54 -27.94
C ILE A 159 -11.15 -8.42 -29.03
N LYS A 160 -10.34 -9.07 -29.87
CA LYS A 160 -10.82 -10.02 -30.89
C LYS A 160 -11.54 -11.21 -30.26
N TYR A 161 -10.94 -11.79 -29.20
CA TYR A 161 -11.56 -12.87 -28.44
C TYR A 161 -12.89 -12.44 -27.81
N ALA A 162 -12.90 -11.29 -27.12
CA ALA A 162 -14.10 -10.76 -26.48
C ALA A 162 -15.25 -10.55 -27.51
N LYS A 163 -14.95 -9.96 -28.67
CA LYS A 163 -15.94 -9.79 -29.76
C LYS A 163 -16.50 -11.13 -30.25
N ARG A 164 -15.61 -12.11 -30.48
CA ARG A 164 -16.01 -13.46 -30.95
C ARG A 164 -16.97 -14.17 -29.98
N HIS A 165 -16.79 -13.94 -28.66
CA HIS A 165 -17.57 -14.61 -27.62
C HIS A 165 -18.68 -13.72 -27.04
N GLY A 166 -18.97 -12.57 -27.65
CA GLY A 166 -20.05 -11.66 -27.22
C GLY A 166 -19.82 -11.02 -25.83
N ILE A 167 -18.58 -10.95 -25.39
CA ILE A 167 -18.23 -10.35 -24.09
C ILE A 167 -18.35 -8.81 -24.22
N PRO A 168 -19.12 -8.13 -23.35
CA PRO A 168 -19.23 -6.69 -23.39
C PRO A 168 -17.87 -6.01 -23.17
N VAL A 169 -17.37 -5.33 -24.19
CA VAL A 169 -16.14 -4.51 -24.09
C VAL A 169 -16.57 -3.06 -23.86
N PRO A 170 -16.20 -2.43 -22.73
CA PRO A 170 -16.51 -1.02 -22.55
C PRO A 170 -15.85 -0.19 -23.64
N VAL A 171 -16.62 0.64 -24.31
CA VAL A 171 -16.10 1.67 -25.24
C VAL A 171 -15.53 2.80 -24.39
N THR A 172 -14.36 2.59 -23.79
CA THR A 172 -13.64 3.65 -23.10
C THR A 172 -12.64 4.29 -24.06
N LYS A 173 -12.56 5.63 -24.05
CA LYS A 173 -11.43 6.33 -24.68
C LYS A 173 -10.17 5.66 -24.15
N ALA A 174 -9.32 5.15 -25.05
CA ALA A 174 -8.08 4.49 -24.66
C ALA A 174 -7.25 5.46 -23.81
N ARG A 175 -7.19 5.22 -22.51
CA ARG A 175 -6.23 5.92 -21.66
C ARG A 175 -4.85 5.40 -22.04
N PRO A 176 -3.86 6.27 -22.24
CA PRO A 176 -2.52 5.87 -22.68
C PRO A 176 -1.68 5.25 -21.55
N TYR A 177 -2.29 4.83 -20.45
CA TYR A 177 -1.67 4.23 -19.27
C TYR A 177 -2.66 3.32 -18.56
N SER A 178 -2.16 2.36 -17.78
CA SER A 178 -2.95 1.54 -16.88
C SER A 178 -3.12 2.24 -15.51
N SER A 179 -4.23 2.00 -14.82
CA SER A 179 -4.44 2.50 -13.47
C SER A 179 -5.03 1.41 -12.57
N ASP A 180 -4.60 1.41 -11.30
CA ASP A 180 -5.12 0.56 -10.24
C ASP A 180 -5.44 1.41 -9.01
N ARG A 181 -6.66 1.30 -8.49
CA ARG A 181 -7.17 2.15 -7.43
C ARG A 181 -7.72 1.34 -6.27
N ASN A 182 -7.45 1.81 -5.07
CA ASN A 182 -8.10 1.36 -3.84
C ASN A 182 -8.24 2.56 -2.88
N LEU A 183 -8.76 2.33 -1.67
CA LEU A 183 -8.97 3.39 -0.69
C LEU A 183 -7.67 4.08 -0.26
N PHE A 184 -6.51 3.39 -0.33
CA PHE A 184 -5.24 3.96 0.11
C PHE A 184 -4.58 4.81 -0.97
N HIS A 185 -4.68 4.41 -2.24
CA HIS A 185 -4.01 5.08 -3.33
C HIS A 185 -4.63 4.83 -4.72
N ILE A 186 -4.13 5.53 -5.71
CA ILE A 186 -4.17 5.14 -7.11
C ILE A 186 -2.76 5.09 -7.68
N SER A 187 -2.48 4.09 -8.50
CA SER A 187 -1.25 3.95 -9.27
C SER A 187 -1.52 4.11 -10.76
N PHE A 188 -0.55 4.68 -11.47
CA PHE A 188 -0.54 4.78 -12.94
C PHE A 188 0.77 4.22 -13.46
N GLU A 189 0.72 3.39 -14.50
CA GLU A 189 1.89 2.78 -15.14
C GLU A 189 1.67 2.54 -16.63
N GLY A 190 2.76 2.36 -17.37
CA GLY A 190 2.74 2.05 -18.81
C GLY A 190 2.44 3.25 -19.70
N GLY A 191 2.36 3.01 -21.00
CA GLY A 191 2.07 4.03 -22.00
C GLY A 191 3.09 5.18 -21.99
N ILE A 192 2.61 6.42 -21.82
CA ILE A 192 3.49 7.61 -21.79
C ILE A 192 4.53 7.55 -20.66
N LEU A 193 4.25 6.82 -19.56
CA LEU A 193 5.14 6.70 -18.43
C LEU A 193 6.34 5.77 -18.69
N GLU A 194 6.32 5.00 -19.78
CA GLU A 194 7.45 4.15 -20.20
C GLU A 194 8.68 4.99 -20.60
N ASN A 195 8.46 6.25 -20.98
CA ASN A 195 9.54 7.20 -21.13
C ASN A 195 9.76 7.95 -19.80
N PRO A 196 10.83 7.68 -19.05
CA PRO A 196 11.07 8.32 -17.74
C PRO A 196 11.34 9.84 -17.84
N TRP A 197 11.60 10.38 -19.03
CA TRP A 197 11.76 11.81 -19.29
C TRP A 197 10.43 12.52 -19.59
N ALA A 198 9.35 11.79 -19.85
CA ALA A 198 8.04 12.39 -20.11
C ALA A 198 7.36 12.82 -18.81
N GLU A 199 6.90 14.07 -18.76
CA GLU A 199 6.12 14.58 -17.62
C GLU A 199 4.72 13.92 -17.62
N PRO A 200 4.25 13.42 -16.44
CA PRO A 200 2.89 12.92 -16.32
C PRO A 200 1.88 14.05 -16.58
N PRO A 201 0.90 13.88 -17.49
CA PRO A 201 -0.06 14.94 -17.78
C PRO A 201 -0.96 15.20 -16.55
N GLU A 202 -1.29 16.47 -16.29
CA GLU A 202 -2.15 16.84 -15.15
C GLU A 202 -3.51 16.10 -15.15
N SER A 203 -4.04 15.77 -16.35
CA SER A 203 -5.27 15.00 -16.51
C SER A 203 -5.19 13.54 -16.03
N MET A 204 -3.98 13.05 -15.71
CA MET A 204 -3.78 11.71 -15.13
C MET A 204 -4.24 11.67 -13.67
N TYR A 205 -4.00 12.74 -12.92
CA TYR A 205 -4.32 12.81 -11.51
C TYR A 205 -5.82 12.95 -11.28
N VAL A 206 -6.39 12.09 -10.45
CA VAL A 206 -7.85 12.03 -10.19
C VAL A 206 -8.22 12.15 -8.71
N LEU A 207 -7.27 11.94 -7.79
CA LEU A 207 -7.48 12.08 -6.36
C LEU A 207 -7.04 13.44 -5.83
N THR A 208 -6.11 14.12 -6.53
CA THR A 208 -5.49 15.36 -6.08
C THR A 208 -5.64 16.45 -7.13
N VAL A 209 -5.89 17.67 -6.67
CA VAL A 209 -5.74 18.86 -7.52
C VAL A 209 -4.25 19.21 -7.66
N SER A 210 -3.86 19.93 -8.73
CA SER A 210 -2.47 20.43 -8.80
C SER A 210 -2.18 21.38 -7.64
N PRO A 211 -0.95 21.41 -7.11
CA PRO A 211 -0.56 22.33 -6.04
C PRO A 211 -0.88 23.82 -6.37
N GLU A 212 -0.74 24.22 -7.64
CA GLU A 212 -1.04 25.57 -8.10
C GLU A 212 -2.53 25.91 -7.96
N LYS A 213 -3.42 24.94 -8.23
CA LYS A 213 -4.88 25.09 -8.16
C LYS A 213 -5.45 24.83 -6.77
N ALA A 214 -4.63 24.31 -5.84
CA ALA A 214 -5.03 24.11 -4.45
C ALA A 214 -5.36 25.44 -3.75
N PRO A 215 -6.22 25.42 -2.71
CA PRO A 215 -6.66 26.63 -2.02
C PRO A 215 -5.52 27.50 -1.54
N ASN A 216 -5.68 28.85 -1.64
CA ASN A 216 -4.72 29.83 -1.13
C ASN A 216 -4.77 29.97 0.40
N LYS A 217 -5.79 29.40 1.05
CA LYS A 217 -5.91 29.33 2.52
C LYS A 217 -5.51 27.93 3.00
N PRO A 218 -4.58 27.82 3.95
CA PRO A 218 -4.18 26.50 4.47
C PRO A 218 -5.31 25.81 5.23
N THR A 219 -5.34 24.50 5.18
CA THR A 219 -6.22 23.64 5.99
C THR A 219 -5.41 23.13 7.18
N TYR A 220 -5.96 23.25 8.39
CA TYR A 220 -5.38 22.66 9.60
C TYR A 220 -6.18 21.43 10.00
N ILE A 221 -5.51 20.35 10.34
CA ILE A 221 -6.10 19.12 10.87
C ILE A 221 -5.34 18.63 12.08
N GLU A 222 -6.05 18.03 13.02
CA GLU A 222 -5.46 17.32 14.16
C GLU A 222 -5.77 15.84 14.03
N ILE A 223 -4.76 14.98 14.20
CA ILE A 223 -4.93 13.52 14.18
C ILE A 223 -4.50 12.99 15.54
N GLU A 224 -5.35 12.15 16.14
CA GLU A 224 -5.10 11.47 17.40
C GLU A 224 -4.68 10.03 17.13
N TYR A 225 -3.66 9.59 17.84
CA TYR A 225 -3.10 8.25 17.77
C TYR A 225 -3.21 7.55 19.13
N GLU A 226 -3.54 6.26 19.11
CA GLU A 226 -3.48 5.34 20.24
C GLU A 226 -2.68 4.10 19.84
N ASN A 227 -1.57 3.82 20.53
CA ASN A 227 -0.67 2.68 20.24
C ASN A 227 -0.28 2.60 18.76
N GLY A 228 0.09 3.75 18.16
CA GLY A 228 0.50 3.86 16.75
C GLY A 228 -0.65 3.84 15.73
N ASN A 229 -1.90 3.65 16.12
CA ASN A 229 -3.05 3.67 15.23
C ASN A 229 -3.76 5.02 15.26
N PRO A 230 -4.14 5.61 14.12
CA PRO A 230 -4.97 6.81 14.11
C PRO A 230 -6.41 6.45 14.50
N VAL A 231 -6.99 7.20 15.46
CA VAL A 231 -8.32 6.91 16.03
C VAL A 231 -9.31 8.05 15.86
N ALA A 232 -8.84 9.30 15.71
CA ALA A 232 -9.70 10.46 15.56
C ALA A 232 -9.06 11.54 14.69
N VAL A 233 -9.90 12.33 14.03
CA VAL A 233 -9.50 13.54 13.31
C VAL A 233 -10.34 14.72 13.81
N ASN A 234 -9.68 15.82 14.16
CA ASN A 234 -10.31 17.04 14.71
C ASN A 234 -11.24 16.74 15.90
N GLY A 235 -10.81 15.82 16.78
CA GLY A 235 -11.56 15.41 17.98
C GLY A 235 -12.71 14.43 17.70
N LYS A 236 -12.99 14.08 16.44
CA LYS A 236 -14.05 13.14 16.08
C LYS A 236 -13.47 11.76 15.84
N LYS A 237 -13.88 10.78 16.66
CA LYS A 237 -13.58 9.35 16.42
C LYS A 237 -14.25 8.88 15.13
N MET A 238 -13.54 8.10 14.35
CA MET A 238 -14.00 7.54 13.07
C MET A 238 -13.57 6.09 12.95
N SER A 239 -14.31 5.30 12.16
CA SER A 239 -13.82 3.98 11.75
C SER A 239 -12.57 4.12 10.85
N PRO A 240 -11.69 3.12 10.79
CA PRO A 240 -10.48 3.14 9.97
C PRO A 240 -10.70 3.60 8.53
N ALA A 241 -11.68 3.01 7.83
CA ALA A 241 -11.97 3.36 6.44
C ALA A 241 -12.50 4.79 6.29
N ASN A 242 -13.39 5.23 7.20
CA ASN A 242 -13.92 6.59 7.17
C ASN A 242 -12.85 7.65 7.48
N LEU A 243 -11.94 7.34 8.41
CA LEU A 243 -10.81 8.21 8.76
C LEU A 243 -9.91 8.43 7.53
N LEU A 244 -9.53 7.34 6.87
CA LEU A 244 -8.69 7.42 5.67
C LEU A 244 -9.40 8.13 4.52
N SER A 245 -10.69 7.86 4.30
CA SER A 245 -11.51 8.55 3.29
C SER A 245 -11.56 10.07 3.53
N PHE A 246 -11.73 10.48 4.79
CA PHE A 246 -11.70 11.90 5.16
C PHE A 246 -10.33 12.53 4.84
N LEU A 247 -9.23 11.87 5.21
CA LEU A 247 -7.88 12.35 4.94
C LEU A 247 -7.55 12.38 3.45
N ASN A 248 -8.04 11.42 2.68
CA ASN A 248 -7.92 11.45 1.22
C ASN A 248 -8.59 12.68 0.61
N LYS A 249 -9.80 13.01 1.07
CA LYS A 249 -10.53 14.19 0.61
C LYS A 249 -9.78 15.49 0.94
N GLU A 250 -9.35 15.66 2.17
CA GLU A 250 -8.64 16.88 2.59
C GLU A 250 -7.23 16.95 1.96
N GLY A 251 -6.51 15.85 1.86
CA GLY A 251 -5.21 15.78 1.19
C GLY A 251 -5.32 16.06 -0.30
N GLY A 252 -6.28 15.43 -0.97
CA GLY A 252 -6.53 15.62 -2.40
C GLY A 252 -6.86 17.07 -2.74
N LYS A 253 -7.76 17.70 -1.97
CA LYS A 253 -8.09 19.13 -2.09
C LYS A 253 -6.89 20.06 -1.96
N ASN A 254 -5.89 19.67 -1.18
CA ASN A 254 -4.68 20.45 -0.95
C ASN A 254 -3.49 20.01 -1.83
N GLY A 255 -3.70 19.12 -2.80
CA GLY A 255 -2.68 18.66 -3.76
C GLY A 255 -1.60 17.76 -3.16
N ILE A 256 -1.89 17.06 -2.04
CA ILE A 256 -0.91 16.26 -1.28
C ILE A 256 -0.88 14.82 -1.78
N GLY A 257 0.32 14.23 -1.83
CA GLY A 257 0.51 12.79 -1.98
C GLY A 257 0.77 12.31 -3.40
N ARG A 258 1.26 13.17 -4.30
CA ARG A 258 1.75 12.78 -5.62
C ARG A 258 3.19 12.28 -5.54
N VAL A 259 3.48 11.16 -6.13
CA VAL A 259 4.83 10.55 -6.20
C VAL A 259 5.06 10.00 -7.59
N ASP A 260 6.23 10.26 -8.14
CA ASP A 260 6.73 9.69 -9.40
C ASP A 260 8.04 8.97 -9.10
N VAL A 261 8.09 7.67 -9.31
CA VAL A 261 9.24 6.85 -8.91
C VAL A 261 9.57 5.78 -9.95
N VAL A 262 10.85 5.56 -10.17
CA VAL A 262 11.37 4.40 -10.88
C VAL A 262 11.79 3.37 -9.84
N GLU A 263 10.97 2.33 -9.68
CA GLU A 263 11.12 1.29 -8.67
C GLU A 263 11.71 -0.01 -9.24
N ASN A 264 12.29 -0.84 -8.38
CA ASN A 264 12.80 -2.15 -8.75
C ASN A 264 11.73 -3.22 -8.49
N ARG A 265 11.16 -3.79 -9.54
CA ARG A 265 10.20 -4.91 -9.41
C ARG A 265 10.91 -6.17 -8.90
N PHE A 266 10.22 -6.97 -8.10
CA PHE A 266 10.73 -8.24 -7.60
C PHE A 266 11.07 -9.23 -8.72
N VAL A 267 10.34 -9.16 -9.82
CA VAL A 267 10.62 -9.95 -11.04
C VAL A 267 11.85 -9.49 -11.83
N GLY A 268 12.62 -8.51 -11.33
CA GLY A 268 13.97 -8.20 -11.78
C GLY A 268 14.11 -7.03 -12.74
N MET A 269 13.04 -6.29 -13.06
CA MET A 269 13.10 -5.12 -13.95
C MET A 269 12.78 -3.83 -13.19
N LYS A 270 13.26 -2.69 -13.72
CA LYS A 270 12.82 -1.37 -13.29
C LYS A 270 11.49 -1.00 -13.96
N SER A 271 10.64 -0.31 -13.23
CA SER A 271 9.36 0.20 -13.74
C SER A 271 9.07 1.57 -13.15
N ARG A 272 8.57 2.48 -13.96
CA ARG A 272 8.10 3.77 -13.49
C ARG A 272 6.63 3.67 -13.08
N GLY A 273 6.32 4.12 -11.88
CA GLY A 273 4.97 4.29 -11.37
C GLY A 273 4.73 5.72 -10.91
N VAL A 274 3.54 6.25 -11.23
CA VAL A 274 3.05 7.51 -10.67
C VAL A 274 1.91 7.19 -9.73
N TYR A 275 1.93 7.80 -8.55
CA TYR A 275 1.02 7.48 -7.46
C TYR A 275 0.36 8.71 -6.89
N GLU A 276 -0.90 8.57 -6.44
CA GLU A 276 -1.57 9.52 -5.58
C GLU A 276 -1.97 8.82 -4.28
N THR A 277 -1.40 9.26 -3.15
CA THR A 277 -1.64 8.66 -1.83
C THR A 277 -1.89 9.76 -0.79
N PRO A 278 -2.94 10.58 -0.95
CA PRO A 278 -3.12 11.79 -0.14
C PRO A 278 -3.28 11.51 1.36
N GLY A 279 -4.21 10.64 1.75
CA GLY A 279 -4.42 10.28 3.15
C GLY A 279 -3.26 9.51 3.76
N GLY A 280 -2.64 8.62 2.99
CA GLY A 280 -1.47 7.87 3.44
C GLY A 280 -0.27 8.78 3.74
N THR A 281 -0.01 9.77 2.90
CA THR A 281 1.05 10.78 3.13
C THR A 281 0.80 11.57 4.41
N ILE A 282 -0.46 11.99 4.64
CA ILE A 282 -0.85 12.71 5.85
C ILE A 282 -0.66 11.82 7.09
N LEU A 283 -1.14 10.58 7.05
CA LEU A 283 -1.01 9.63 8.17
C LEU A 283 0.45 9.34 8.49
N HIS A 284 1.28 9.08 7.48
CA HIS A 284 2.71 8.81 7.67
C HIS A 284 3.43 10.00 8.31
N THR A 285 3.17 11.23 7.84
CA THR A 285 3.75 12.44 8.40
C THR A 285 3.33 12.66 9.85
N ALA A 286 2.05 12.48 10.17
CA ALA A 286 1.50 12.66 11.51
C ALA A 286 2.00 11.60 12.48
N HIS A 287 2.00 10.32 12.08
CA HIS A 287 2.47 9.20 12.88
C HIS A 287 3.93 9.39 13.30
N ARG A 288 4.80 9.73 12.34
CA ARG A 288 6.22 9.98 12.60
C ARG A 288 6.44 11.12 13.61
N ALA A 289 5.57 12.12 13.61
CA ALA A 289 5.63 13.22 14.57
C ALA A 289 5.27 12.80 16.01
N VAL A 290 4.34 11.86 16.19
CA VAL A 290 4.04 11.29 17.53
C VAL A 290 5.19 10.40 17.99
N GLU A 291 5.70 9.53 17.13
CA GLU A 291 6.86 8.67 17.43
C GLU A 291 8.05 9.48 17.93
N SER A 292 8.35 10.61 17.29
CA SER A 292 9.49 11.46 17.67
C SER A 292 9.43 12.02 19.08
N MET A 293 8.24 12.02 19.70
CA MET A 293 8.06 12.45 21.10
C MET A 293 8.02 11.30 22.10
N THR A 294 7.56 10.13 21.68
CA THR A 294 7.13 9.06 22.58
C THR A 294 8.02 7.83 22.55
N MET A 295 8.83 7.66 21.50
CA MET A 295 9.76 6.54 21.41
C MET A 295 11.12 6.88 22.00
N ASP A 296 11.69 5.95 22.76
CA ASP A 296 13.09 6.00 23.15
C ASP A 296 14.00 6.05 21.91
N ARG A 297 15.13 6.77 22.00
CA ARG A 297 16.07 6.97 20.89
C ARG A 297 16.58 5.66 20.30
N GLU A 298 17.02 4.73 21.14
CA GLU A 298 17.62 3.47 20.69
C GLU A 298 16.56 2.55 20.09
N VAL A 299 15.36 2.52 20.67
CA VAL A 299 14.19 1.79 20.14
C VAL A 299 13.82 2.34 18.74
N MET A 300 13.78 3.67 18.60
CA MET A 300 13.45 4.29 17.31
C MET A 300 14.49 3.98 16.24
N HIS A 301 15.79 4.07 16.57
CA HIS A 301 16.87 3.77 15.63
C HIS A 301 16.87 2.29 15.23
N LEU A 302 16.66 1.38 16.19
CA LEU A 302 16.55 -0.05 15.91
C LEU A 302 15.36 -0.33 15.00
N ARG A 303 14.16 0.17 15.34
CA ARG A 303 12.96 0.01 14.52
C ARG A 303 13.15 0.60 13.12
N ASP A 304 13.76 1.77 12.99
CA ASP A 304 14.00 2.41 11.70
C ASP A 304 14.95 1.59 10.81
N SER A 305 15.89 0.84 11.40
CA SER A 305 16.74 -0.09 10.65
C SER A 305 15.97 -1.25 10.01
N LEU A 306 14.78 -1.58 10.51
CA LEU A 306 13.92 -2.65 10.00
C LEU A 306 13.04 -2.18 8.82
N ILE A 307 12.80 -0.87 8.67
CA ILE A 307 11.90 -0.32 7.65
C ILE A 307 12.22 -0.82 6.24
N PRO A 308 13.46 -0.77 5.73
CA PRO A 308 13.76 -1.22 4.38
C PRO A 308 13.46 -2.70 4.17
N LYS A 309 13.81 -3.54 5.16
CA LYS A 309 13.57 -4.99 5.06
C LYS A 309 12.08 -5.32 5.13
N TYR A 310 11.34 -4.71 6.04
CA TYR A 310 9.90 -4.86 6.14
C TYR A 310 9.20 -4.43 4.86
N SER A 311 9.55 -3.25 4.33
CA SER A 311 8.98 -2.72 3.09
C SER A 311 9.25 -3.63 1.90
N GLN A 312 10.47 -4.20 1.80
CA GLN A 312 10.86 -5.15 0.76
C GLN A 312 10.02 -6.44 0.83
N ILE A 313 9.84 -7.01 2.03
CA ILE A 313 9.04 -8.22 2.24
C ILE A 313 7.60 -7.99 1.78
N VAL A 314 6.99 -6.88 2.20
CA VAL A 314 5.62 -6.52 1.80
C VAL A 314 5.54 -6.25 0.29
N TYR A 315 6.47 -5.50 -0.27
CA TYR A 315 6.50 -5.20 -1.72
C TYR A 315 6.57 -6.46 -2.57
N ASN A 316 7.37 -7.43 -2.13
CA ASN A 316 7.60 -8.70 -2.82
C ASN A 316 6.42 -9.70 -2.70
N GLY A 317 5.40 -9.43 -1.86
CA GLY A 317 4.21 -10.25 -1.74
C GLY A 317 4.25 -11.27 -0.58
N PHE A 318 5.21 -11.16 0.33
CA PHE A 318 5.37 -12.05 1.48
C PHE A 318 4.57 -11.57 2.71
N TRP A 319 3.32 -11.14 2.51
CA TRP A 319 2.49 -10.62 3.61
C TRP A 319 2.23 -11.69 4.71
N PHE A 320 2.03 -12.93 4.32
CA PHE A 320 1.77 -14.05 5.24
C PHE A 320 3.03 -14.87 5.57
N ALA A 321 4.22 -14.33 5.33
CA ALA A 321 5.47 -15.00 5.65
C ALA A 321 5.87 -14.82 7.12
N PRO A 322 6.48 -15.84 7.76
CA PRO A 322 6.89 -15.80 9.17
C PRO A 322 7.80 -14.62 9.51
N GLU A 323 8.73 -14.25 8.62
CA GLU A 323 9.62 -13.11 8.83
C GLU A 323 8.88 -11.77 8.89
N ARG A 324 7.79 -11.60 8.13
CA ARG A 324 6.94 -10.40 8.22
C ARG A 324 6.23 -10.36 9.59
N GLU A 325 5.71 -11.50 10.06
CA GLU A 325 5.02 -11.59 11.34
C GLU A 325 5.96 -11.32 12.51
N MET A 326 7.18 -11.86 12.46
CA MET A 326 8.21 -11.58 13.45
C MET A 326 8.56 -10.09 13.49
N LEU A 327 8.80 -9.47 12.34
CA LEU A 327 9.09 -8.04 12.26
C LEU A 327 7.91 -7.19 12.73
N GLN A 328 6.67 -7.57 12.39
CA GLN A 328 5.48 -6.87 12.84
C GLN A 328 5.35 -6.90 14.36
N SER A 329 5.64 -8.04 14.98
CA SER A 329 5.59 -8.16 16.44
C SER A 329 6.60 -7.22 17.11
N ALA A 330 7.83 -7.12 16.59
CA ALA A 330 8.84 -6.19 17.08
C ALA A 330 8.42 -4.72 16.86
N ILE A 331 7.83 -4.41 15.72
CA ILE A 331 7.29 -3.09 15.41
C ILE A 331 6.16 -2.74 16.38
N ASP A 332 5.18 -3.62 16.56
CA ASP A 332 4.02 -3.39 17.42
C ASP A 332 4.43 -3.19 18.90
N GLU A 333 5.46 -3.90 19.36
CA GLU A 333 6.05 -3.65 20.69
C GLU A 333 6.55 -2.21 20.81
N SER A 334 7.21 -1.68 19.78
CA SER A 334 7.72 -0.30 19.77
C SER A 334 6.62 0.76 19.77
N GLN A 335 5.39 0.40 19.43
CA GLN A 335 4.26 1.32 19.30
C GLN A 335 3.43 1.50 20.57
N LYS A 336 3.67 0.75 21.63
CA LYS A 336 2.84 0.74 22.84
C LYS A 336 2.62 2.12 23.48
N ASN A 337 3.60 3.00 23.37
CA ASN A 337 3.52 4.36 23.91
C ASN A 337 3.33 5.42 22.81
N VAL A 338 3.16 5.02 21.54
CA VAL A 338 2.94 5.96 20.45
C VAL A 338 1.49 6.42 20.45
N THR A 339 1.17 7.21 21.48
CA THR A 339 -0.16 7.77 21.78
C THR A 339 -0.04 9.27 21.94
N GLY A 340 -0.87 10.03 21.22
CA GLY A 340 -0.80 11.49 21.25
C GLY A 340 -1.53 12.14 20.10
N LYS A 341 -1.32 13.44 19.95
CA LYS A 341 -1.96 14.26 18.89
C LYS A 341 -0.93 15.01 18.08
N THR A 342 -1.15 15.07 16.78
CA THR A 342 -0.36 15.89 15.84
C THR A 342 -1.27 16.87 15.13
N ARG A 343 -0.86 18.15 15.09
CA ARG A 343 -1.49 19.18 14.28
C ARG A 343 -0.69 19.39 13.02
N LEU A 344 -1.37 19.32 11.87
CA LEU A 344 -0.80 19.46 10.54
C LEU A 344 -1.36 20.69 9.84
N LYS A 345 -0.52 21.33 9.05
CA LYS A 345 -0.87 22.38 8.08
C LYS A 345 -0.77 21.78 6.67
N LEU A 346 -1.91 21.69 5.99
CA LEU A 346 -2.01 21.24 4.60
C LEU A 346 -2.07 22.47 3.69
N TYR A 347 -1.13 22.59 2.76
CA TYR A 347 -1.08 23.76 1.89
C TYR A 347 -0.28 23.48 0.62
N LYS A 348 -0.92 23.61 -0.53
CA LYS A 348 -0.29 23.57 -1.86
C LYS A 348 0.73 22.41 -2.02
N GLY A 349 0.27 21.19 -1.85
CA GLY A 349 1.08 19.98 -1.98
C GLY A 349 1.90 19.62 -0.73
N ASN A 350 1.97 20.50 0.27
CA ASN A 350 2.77 20.28 1.47
C ASN A 350 1.91 19.88 2.68
N CYS A 351 2.41 18.89 3.42
CA CYS A 351 1.87 18.45 4.71
C CYS A 351 2.94 18.72 5.78
N THR A 352 2.75 19.77 6.57
CA THR A 352 3.74 20.25 7.55
C THR A 352 3.22 20.04 8.97
N VAL A 353 4.05 19.44 9.84
CA VAL A 353 3.75 19.35 11.28
C VAL A 353 3.92 20.72 11.92
N VAL A 354 2.87 21.21 12.58
CA VAL A 354 2.87 22.52 13.25
C VAL A 354 2.59 22.40 14.75
N GLY A 355 2.39 21.20 15.27
CA GLY A 355 2.24 20.94 16.70
C GLY A 355 2.14 19.46 16.99
N ARG A 356 2.58 19.07 18.17
CA ARG A 356 2.47 17.70 18.68
C ARG A 356 2.36 17.70 20.20
N LYS A 357 1.63 16.76 20.75
CA LYS A 357 1.53 16.56 22.20
C LYS A 357 1.22 15.11 22.54
N SER A 358 1.71 14.67 23.70
CA SER A 358 1.47 13.33 24.23
C SER A 358 1.68 13.32 25.73
N ASP A 359 0.87 12.53 26.44
CA ASP A 359 1.07 12.25 27.84
C ASP A 359 2.22 11.24 28.06
N TYR A 360 2.63 10.53 27.01
CA TYR A 360 3.80 9.64 26.99
C TYR A 360 5.07 10.32 26.46
N SER A 361 5.09 11.66 26.43
CA SER A 361 6.21 12.41 25.87
C SER A 361 7.50 12.19 26.66
N LEU A 362 8.55 11.81 25.93
CA LEU A 362 9.94 11.80 26.43
C LEU A 362 10.63 13.15 26.27
N TYR A 363 9.98 14.08 25.53
CA TYR A 363 10.46 15.46 25.44
C TYR A 363 10.13 16.19 26.72
N ARG A 364 11.18 16.60 27.42
CA ARG A 364 11.11 17.35 28.67
C ARG A 364 11.66 18.75 28.45
N GLN A 365 10.79 19.75 28.57
CA GLN A 365 11.16 21.14 28.31
C GLN A 365 12.25 21.63 29.29
N ASP A 366 12.23 21.15 30.54
CA ASP A 366 13.21 21.45 31.56
C ASP A 366 14.63 20.94 31.24
N TYR A 367 14.76 19.85 30.45
CA TYR A 367 16.05 19.35 29.93
C TYR A 367 16.42 19.94 28.58
N ALA A 368 15.44 20.35 27.78
CA ALA A 368 15.64 20.80 26.40
C ALA A 368 15.84 22.30 26.25
N THR A 369 15.68 23.06 27.35
CA THR A 369 15.82 24.51 27.33
C THR A 369 17.28 24.94 27.15
N PHE A 370 17.48 26.09 26.46
CA PHE A 370 18.77 26.80 26.40
C PHE A 370 18.89 27.87 27.51
N GLU A 371 17.84 28.06 28.27
CA GLU A 371 17.86 28.94 29.44
C GLU A 371 18.59 28.29 30.63
N ALA A 372 18.87 29.09 31.68
CA ALA A 372 19.51 28.56 32.88
C ALA A 372 18.61 27.51 33.55
N GLU A 373 19.18 26.31 33.77
CA GLU A 373 18.49 25.18 34.35
C GLU A 373 19.43 24.42 35.29
N GLN A 374 18.89 23.57 36.19
CA GLN A 374 19.65 22.83 37.21
C GLN A 374 19.54 21.31 37.07
N VAL A 375 18.81 20.80 36.07
CA VAL A 375 18.56 19.38 35.87
C VAL A 375 19.64 18.65 35.09
N TYR A 376 20.40 19.39 34.25
CA TYR A 376 21.46 18.86 33.41
C TYR A 376 22.83 19.43 33.78
N ARG A 377 23.77 18.56 34.13
CA ARG A 377 25.14 18.96 34.45
C ARG A 377 26.01 18.96 33.18
N GLN A 378 26.20 20.12 32.56
CA GLN A 378 26.96 20.28 31.32
C GLN A 378 28.41 19.71 31.39
N LYS A 379 29.04 19.74 32.55
CA LYS A 379 30.40 19.22 32.76
C LYS A 379 30.53 17.72 32.49
N ASP A 380 29.44 16.95 32.61
CA ASP A 380 29.48 15.48 32.40
C ASP A 380 29.69 15.13 30.92
N ALA A 381 29.33 16.04 30.02
CA ALA A 381 29.57 15.88 28.58
C ALA A 381 31.07 15.79 28.23
N GLU A 382 31.95 16.42 29.00
CA GLU A 382 33.42 16.41 28.72
C GLU A 382 34.00 14.99 28.72
N GLY A 383 33.69 14.19 29.75
CA GLY A 383 34.16 12.81 29.83
C GLY A 383 33.60 11.92 28.71
N PHE A 384 32.31 12.06 28.45
CA PHE A 384 31.64 11.35 27.34
C PHE A 384 32.28 11.65 25.98
N ILE A 385 32.55 12.94 25.71
CA ILE A 385 33.17 13.37 24.44
C ILE A 385 34.60 12.81 24.32
N ARG A 386 35.41 12.87 25.40
CA ARG A 386 36.76 12.33 25.40
C ARG A 386 36.80 10.85 25.05
N LEU A 387 35.94 10.03 25.68
CA LEU A 387 35.90 8.60 25.41
C LEU A 387 35.43 8.30 23.98
N ASN A 388 34.40 8.97 23.48
CA ASN A 388 33.92 8.77 22.12
C ASN A 388 34.94 9.27 21.06
N ALA A 389 35.70 10.32 21.36
CA ALA A 389 36.73 10.87 20.46
C ALA A 389 38.00 10.04 20.44
N LEU A 390 38.25 9.12 21.39
CA LEU A 390 39.52 8.38 21.53
C LEU A 390 39.89 7.65 20.24
N ARG A 391 38.96 6.93 19.62
CA ARG A 391 39.18 6.24 18.35
C ARG A 391 39.60 7.18 17.20
N LEU A 392 39.03 8.39 17.17
CA LEU A 392 39.35 9.41 16.16
C LEU A 392 40.76 9.98 16.39
N LYS A 393 41.11 10.24 17.65
CA LYS A 393 42.45 10.70 18.04
C LYS A 393 43.51 9.68 17.67
N ILE A 394 43.29 8.39 18.00
CA ILE A 394 44.23 7.32 17.66
C ILE A 394 44.39 7.24 16.12
N GLY A 395 43.29 7.25 15.36
CA GLY A 395 43.33 7.23 13.91
C GLY A 395 44.11 8.42 13.30
N ALA A 396 43.93 9.61 13.88
CA ALA A 396 44.67 10.81 13.44
C ALA A 396 46.19 10.72 13.76
N LEU A 397 46.58 10.17 14.90
CA LEU A 397 47.99 9.96 15.27
C LEU A 397 48.68 8.94 14.31
N VAL A 398 48.01 7.85 13.99
CA VAL A 398 48.53 6.86 13.00
C VAL A 398 48.71 7.49 11.63
N LYS A 399 47.83 8.36 11.17
CA LYS A 399 47.93 9.06 9.88
C LYS A 399 49.09 10.08 9.86
N LYS A 400 49.42 10.70 11.00
CA LYS A 400 50.52 11.67 11.11
C LYS A 400 51.88 11.02 11.21
N GLY A 401 51.96 9.74 11.59
CA GLY A 401 53.21 8.96 11.66
C GLY A 401 53.55 8.24 10.37
N LYS A 402 52.71 8.39 9.34
CA LYS A 402 53.00 7.98 7.96
C LYS A 402 53.34 9.20 7.11
#